data_ef41fcee809a4a4144ec7e10484e9ccb
#
_entry.id   ef41fcee809a4a4144ec7e10484e9ccb
#
_cell.length_a   1.000
_cell.length_b   1.000
_cell.length_c   1.000
_cell.angle_alpha   90.00
_cell.angle_beta   90.00
_cell.angle_gamma   90.00
#
_symmetry.space_group_name_H-M   'P 1'
#
loop_
_entity.id
_entity.type
_entity.pdbx_description
1 polymer ?
#
loop_
_entity_poly.entity_id
_entity_poly.type
_entity_poly.pdbx_seq_one_letter_code
_entity_poly.pdbx_strand_id
1 'polypeptide(L)'
;MKMKSLFTSLCAALLTAVAIHSTAAKEPAGKPAKETTKPLVQIAILLDTSGSMEGLIEQAKSQLWRIVNEFAKAKQDGVTPEVQVALYEYGKSSLAAASGWVRQIQPLTTDLDKISEELFALRTNGGDEYCGWVIKDAVNDLAWSPEGNVYKAIFIAGNEPFTQGPVNYTDSCKAAITKGIIVNTIHCGGEGEA
;
A
#
# COMPACT_ATOMS: atom_id res chain seq x y z
N MET A 1 -33.82 -90.19 -49.47
CA MET A 1 -35.13 -90.77 -49.12
C MET A 1 -35.85 -89.75 -48.16
N LYS A 2 -36.95 -89.23 -48.64
CA LYS A 2 -38.07 -88.63 -47.89
C LYS A 2 -37.76 -87.59 -46.80
N MET A 3 -38.16 -86.33 -46.83
CA MET A 3 -39.46 -85.76 -47.16
C MET A 3 -39.93 -84.86 -45.98
N LYS A 4 -40.24 -83.60 -46.33
CA LYS A 4 -41.31 -82.77 -45.74
C LYS A 4 -41.08 -82.21 -44.32
N SER A 5 -41.41 -81.01 -43.96
CA SER A 5 -42.51 -80.11 -44.35
C SER A 5 -42.33 -78.83 -43.58
N LEU A 6 -42.44 -77.73 -44.25
CA LEU A 6 -43.37 -76.61 -43.90
C LEU A 6 -43.77 -76.45 -42.45
N PHE A 7 -43.50 -75.29 -41.88
CA PHE A 7 -44.60 -74.44 -41.41
C PHE A 7 -44.03 -72.96 -41.19
N THR A 8 -44.63 -72.08 -41.88
CA THR A 8 -44.67 -70.65 -41.71
C THR A 8 -45.24 -70.29 -40.36
N SER A 9 -44.61 -69.36 -39.66
CA SER A 9 -45.37 -68.41 -38.81
C SER A 9 -44.63 -67.15 -38.61
N LEU A 10 -45.29 -66.16 -39.01
CA LEU A 10 -45.10 -64.73 -38.92
C LEU A 10 -45.15 -64.31 -37.44
N CYS A 11 -44.08 -63.62 -36.92
CA CYS A 11 -44.22 -62.81 -35.72
C CYS A 11 -43.33 -61.63 -35.76
N ALA A 12 -43.98 -60.55 -35.56
CA ALA A 12 -43.58 -59.17 -35.71
C ALA A 12 -42.27 -58.76 -35.01
N ALA A 13 -41.51 -57.95 -35.71
CA ALA A 13 -40.39 -57.23 -35.19
C ALA A 13 -40.82 -56.17 -34.16
N LEU A 14 -40.30 -56.25 -32.93
CA LEU A 14 -40.33 -55.19 -32.00
C LEU A 14 -38.87 -54.70 -31.88
N LEU A 15 -38.54 -53.67 -32.67
CA LEU A 15 -37.30 -52.89 -32.50
C LEU A 15 -37.48 -52.01 -31.27
N THR A 16 -36.96 -52.42 -30.12
CA THR A 16 -36.76 -51.53 -28.97
C THR A 16 -35.44 -50.77 -29.19
N ALA A 17 -35.58 -49.52 -29.64
CA ALA A 17 -34.49 -48.58 -29.66
C ALA A 17 -34.10 -48.25 -28.20
N VAL A 18 -33.01 -48.81 -27.72
CA VAL A 18 -32.37 -48.40 -26.49
C VAL A 18 -31.73 -47.03 -26.75
N ALA A 19 -32.43 -45.97 -26.37
CA ALA A 19 -31.84 -44.63 -26.32
C ALA A 19 -30.80 -44.60 -25.21
N ILE A 20 -29.52 -44.65 -25.59
CA ILE A 20 -28.40 -44.38 -24.70
C ILE A 20 -28.45 -42.89 -24.39
N HIS A 21 -29.11 -42.55 -23.26
CA HIS A 21 -28.99 -41.20 -22.71
C HIS A 21 -27.55 -41.05 -22.17
N SER A 22 -26.69 -40.45 -22.97
CA SER A 22 -25.40 -39.93 -22.50
C SER A 22 -25.69 -38.81 -21.54
N THR A 23 -25.75 -39.12 -20.26
CA THR A 23 -25.65 -38.11 -19.21
C THR A 23 -24.26 -37.53 -19.24
N ALA A 24 -24.07 -36.44 -20.01
CA ALA A 24 -22.89 -35.59 -19.88
C ALA A 24 -22.84 -35.16 -18.42
N ALA A 25 -21.94 -35.76 -17.65
CA ALA A 25 -21.61 -35.27 -16.30
C ALA A 25 -21.15 -33.83 -16.45
N LYS A 26 -21.99 -32.89 -15.98
CA LYS A 26 -21.63 -31.50 -15.88
C LYS A 26 -20.43 -31.43 -14.94
N GLU A 27 -19.25 -31.13 -15.46
CA GLU A 27 -18.10 -30.82 -14.63
C GLU A 27 -18.53 -29.81 -13.56
N PRO A 28 -18.15 -30.01 -12.29
CA PRO A 28 -18.44 -29.01 -11.26
C PRO A 28 -17.79 -27.71 -11.70
N ALA A 29 -18.61 -26.68 -11.87
CA ALA A 29 -18.16 -25.33 -12.18
C ALA A 29 -17.01 -25.00 -11.23
N GLY A 30 -15.81 -24.81 -11.78
CA GLY A 30 -14.63 -24.49 -11.02
C GLY A 30 -14.98 -23.29 -10.12
N LYS A 31 -14.58 -23.38 -8.84
CA LYS A 31 -14.69 -22.23 -7.93
C LYS A 31 -14.22 -20.98 -8.69
N PRO A 32 -14.99 -19.88 -8.66
CA PRO A 32 -14.55 -18.65 -9.29
C PRO A 32 -13.15 -18.36 -8.77
N ALA A 33 -12.21 -18.18 -9.69
CA ALA A 33 -10.86 -17.77 -9.35
C ALA A 33 -11.02 -16.50 -8.50
N LYS A 34 -10.52 -16.55 -7.27
CA LYS A 34 -10.50 -15.40 -6.38
C LYS A 34 -9.75 -14.32 -7.13
N GLU A 35 -10.42 -13.26 -7.56
CA GLU A 35 -9.75 -12.11 -8.13
C GLU A 35 -8.66 -11.72 -7.13
N THR A 36 -7.41 -11.95 -7.49
CA THR A 36 -6.27 -11.53 -6.69
C THR A 36 -6.15 -10.03 -6.85
N THR A 37 -6.89 -9.30 -6.01
CA THR A 37 -6.68 -7.85 -5.90
C THR A 37 -5.22 -7.60 -5.57
N LYS A 38 -4.59 -6.72 -6.32
CA LYS A 38 -3.20 -6.34 -6.13
C LYS A 38 -3.00 -5.87 -4.69
N PRO A 39 -2.01 -6.37 -3.94
CA PRO A 39 -1.73 -5.83 -2.61
C PRO A 39 -1.51 -4.32 -2.69
N LEU A 40 -2.03 -3.57 -1.73
CA LEU A 40 -1.86 -2.11 -1.66
C LEU A 40 -0.93 -1.78 -0.50
N VAL A 41 0.04 -0.91 -0.79
CA VAL A 41 0.97 -0.32 0.18
C VAL A 41 0.81 1.19 0.13
N GLN A 42 0.54 1.83 1.26
CA GLN A 42 0.43 3.28 1.39
C GLN A 42 1.51 3.79 2.34
N ILE A 43 2.31 4.73 1.87
CA ILE A 43 3.44 5.29 2.61
C ILE A 43 3.30 6.81 2.66
N ALA A 44 3.47 7.42 3.83
CA ALA A 44 3.71 8.86 3.95
C ALA A 44 5.16 9.10 4.35
N ILE A 45 5.85 9.95 3.60
CA ILE A 45 7.17 10.47 3.92
C ILE A 45 6.99 11.84 4.56
N LEU A 46 7.52 12.01 5.78
CA LEU A 46 7.55 13.29 6.50
C LEU A 46 9.04 13.64 6.69
N LEU A 47 9.52 14.66 5.97
CA LEU A 47 10.92 15.03 6.00
C LEU A 47 11.11 16.39 6.68
N ASP A 48 11.96 16.41 7.67
CA ASP A 48 12.46 17.61 8.28
C ASP A 48 13.30 18.39 7.27
N THR A 49 12.93 19.65 7.06
CA THR A 49 13.62 20.57 6.18
C THR A 49 14.09 21.82 6.95
N SER A 50 14.24 21.70 8.27
CA SER A 50 14.83 22.75 9.13
C SER A 50 16.29 23.03 8.81
N GLY A 51 16.83 24.10 9.38
CA GLY A 51 18.21 24.51 9.17
C GLY A 51 19.23 23.50 9.73
N SER A 52 18.90 22.80 10.82
CA SER A 52 19.76 21.76 11.43
C SER A 52 19.97 20.54 10.54
N MET A 53 19.07 20.31 9.58
CA MET A 53 19.21 19.26 8.57
C MET A 53 20.20 19.61 7.45
N GLU A 54 20.80 20.80 7.45
CA GLU A 54 21.85 21.15 6.47
C GLU A 54 23.03 20.16 6.58
N GLY A 55 23.43 19.58 5.45
CA GLY A 55 24.42 18.50 5.40
C GLY A 55 23.88 17.09 5.62
N LEU A 56 22.71 16.91 6.23
CA LEU A 56 22.07 15.62 6.48
C LEU A 56 20.96 15.28 5.47
N ILE A 57 20.33 16.31 4.91
CA ILE A 57 19.10 16.17 4.12
C ILE A 57 19.28 15.30 2.86
N GLU A 58 20.41 15.36 2.17
CA GLU A 58 20.64 14.58 0.96
C GLU A 58 20.75 13.08 1.27
N GLN A 59 21.37 12.73 2.40
CA GLN A 59 21.40 11.35 2.87
C GLN A 59 20.00 10.87 3.28
N ALA A 60 19.24 11.70 4.01
CA ALA A 60 17.88 11.40 4.41
C ALA A 60 16.98 11.13 3.19
N LYS A 61 16.99 11.99 2.19
CA LYS A 61 16.26 11.81 0.92
C LYS A 61 16.62 10.50 0.24
N SER A 62 17.90 10.20 0.14
CA SER A 62 18.41 8.99 -0.51
C SER A 62 17.94 7.72 0.23
N GLN A 63 17.93 7.72 1.57
CA GLN A 63 17.44 6.59 2.37
C GLN A 63 15.93 6.44 2.27
N LEU A 64 15.17 7.54 2.34
CA LEU A 64 13.72 7.53 2.19
C LEU A 64 13.33 7.00 0.80
N TRP A 65 14.00 7.45 -0.24
CA TRP A 65 13.76 6.98 -1.61
C TRP A 65 14.10 5.50 -1.77
N ARG A 66 15.16 5.02 -1.11
CA ARG A 66 15.49 3.59 -1.10
C ARG A 66 14.38 2.76 -0.46
N ILE A 67 13.80 3.22 0.65
CA ILE A 67 12.66 2.55 1.30
C ILE A 67 11.49 2.41 0.32
N VAL A 68 11.10 3.49 -0.36
CA VAL A 68 10.02 3.45 -1.37
C VAL A 68 10.31 2.43 -2.47
N ASN A 69 11.53 2.41 -2.99
CA ASN A 69 11.93 1.47 -4.04
C ASN A 69 11.92 0.00 -3.57
N GLU A 70 12.26 -0.27 -2.31
CA GLU A 70 12.17 -1.63 -1.76
C GLU A 70 10.71 -2.09 -1.69
N PHE A 71 9.77 -1.24 -1.28
CA PHE A 71 8.35 -1.56 -1.32
C PHE A 71 7.84 -1.77 -2.75
N ALA A 72 8.27 -0.93 -3.70
CA ALA A 72 7.88 -1.05 -5.11
C ALA A 72 8.36 -2.36 -5.77
N LYS A 73 9.46 -2.93 -5.28
CA LYS A 73 10.03 -4.20 -5.76
C LYS A 73 9.58 -5.42 -4.97
N ALA A 74 9.04 -5.21 -3.76
CA ALA A 74 8.58 -6.29 -2.90
C ALA A 74 7.49 -7.12 -3.60
N LYS A 75 7.35 -8.38 -3.18
CA LYS A 75 6.29 -9.25 -3.66
C LYS A 75 5.59 -9.88 -2.46
N GLN A 76 4.28 -9.85 -2.49
CA GLN A 76 3.45 -10.60 -1.58
C GLN A 76 2.79 -11.75 -2.36
N ASP A 77 3.06 -12.99 -1.97
CA ASP A 77 2.57 -14.20 -2.68
C ASP A 77 2.88 -14.18 -4.20
N GLY A 78 4.06 -13.64 -4.57
CA GLY A 78 4.49 -13.53 -5.96
C GLY A 78 3.93 -12.32 -6.72
N VAL A 79 3.01 -11.55 -6.14
CA VAL A 79 2.37 -10.37 -6.75
C VAL A 79 3.07 -9.09 -6.28
N THR A 80 3.46 -8.24 -7.24
CA THR A 80 4.01 -6.91 -6.93
C THR A 80 2.89 -5.98 -6.46
N PRO A 81 3.02 -5.30 -5.31
CA PRO A 81 2.00 -4.42 -4.79
C PRO A 81 1.82 -3.17 -5.66
N GLU A 82 0.67 -2.54 -5.53
CA GLU A 82 0.51 -1.14 -5.85
C GLU A 82 1.05 -0.31 -4.68
N VAL A 83 1.94 0.63 -4.96
CA VAL A 83 2.54 1.51 -3.94
C VAL A 83 2.04 2.92 -4.17
N GLN A 84 1.44 3.51 -3.13
CA GLN A 84 1.02 4.90 -3.09
C GLN A 84 1.88 5.64 -2.06
N VAL A 85 2.43 6.77 -2.45
CA VAL A 85 3.31 7.57 -1.58
C VAL A 85 2.76 8.98 -1.45
N ALA A 86 2.77 9.52 -0.23
CA ALA A 86 2.54 10.93 0.07
C ALA A 86 3.84 11.57 0.56
N LEU A 87 3.99 12.86 0.36
CA LEU A 87 5.16 13.62 0.79
C LEU A 87 4.75 14.88 1.56
N TYR A 88 5.36 15.04 2.73
CA TYR A 88 5.29 16.25 3.56
C TYR A 88 6.70 16.77 3.84
N GLU A 89 6.81 18.08 3.99
CA GLU A 89 7.94 18.72 4.66
C GLU A 89 7.47 19.43 5.94
N TYR A 90 8.36 19.53 6.92
CA TYR A 90 8.12 20.28 8.14
C TYR A 90 9.40 20.96 8.64
N GLY A 91 9.26 21.88 9.62
CA GLY A 91 10.42 22.53 10.26
C GLY A 91 11.05 23.67 9.46
N LYS A 92 10.38 24.17 8.43
CA LYS A 92 10.93 25.21 7.55
C LYS A 92 10.37 26.59 7.86
N SER A 93 11.22 27.57 8.21
CA SER A 93 10.79 28.90 8.62
C SER A 93 10.02 29.70 7.55
N SER A 94 10.11 29.31 6.28
CA SER A 94 9.31 29.92 5.21
C SER A 94 7.87 29.38 5.15
N LEU A 95 7.54 28.34 5.92
CA LEU A 95 6.17 27.83 6.07
C LEU A 95 5.43 28.61 7.17
N ALA A 96 4.11 28.57 7.14
CA ALA A 96 3.31 29.32 8.08
C ALA A 96 3.32 28.69 9.49
N ALA A 97 3.63 29.46 10.52
CA ALA A 97 3.54 29.02 11.91
C ALA A 97 2.13 28.55 12.29
N ALA A 98 1.08 29.15 11.71
CA ALA A 98 -0.30 28.77 11.92
C ALA A 98 -0.64 27.34 11.44
N SER A 99 0.13 26.80 10.51
CA SER A 99 0.05 25.40 10.06
C SER A 99 1.09 24.49 10.72
N GLY A 100 1.73 24.94 11.83
CA GLY A 100 2.74 24.15 12.52
C GLY A 100 4.01 23.93 11.72
N TRP A 101 4.36 24.87 10.84
CA TRP A 101 5.53 24.76 9.94
C TRP A 101 5.47 23.48 9.07
N VAL A 102 4.27 23.05 8.70
CA VAL A 102 4.00 21.81 7.94
C VAL A 102 3.42 22.16 6.57
N ARG A 103 3.84 21.41 5.56
CA ARG A 103 3.26 21.46 4.21
C ARG A 103 3.13 20.06 3.63
N GLN A 104 1.93 19.72 3.17
CA GLN A 104 1.74 18.59 2.26
C GLN A 104 2.19 18.99 0.86
N ILE A 105 3.15 18.26 0.31
CA ILE A 105 3.71 18.47 -1.03
C ILE A 105 2.93 17.64 -2.03
N GLN A 106 2.75 16.34 -1.73
CA GLN A 106 1.96 15.44 -2.55
C GLN A 106 1.01 14.60 -1.67
N PRO A 107 -0.26 14.43 -2.06
CA PRO A 107 -1.14 13.45 -1.46
C PRO A 107 -0.70 12.03 -1.85
N LEU A 108 -1.37 11.00 -1.33
CA LEU A 108 -1.13 9.61 -1.76
C LEU A 108 -1.31 9.48 -3.28
N THR A 109 -0.25 9.09 -3.97
CA THR A 109 -0.21 8.92 -5.43
C THR A 109 0.64 7.71 -5.82
N THR A 110 0.32 7.08 -6.94
CA THR A 110 1.12 6.04 -7.58
C THR A 110 2.21 6.61 -8.49
N ASP A 111 2.22 7.92 -8.72
CA ASP A 111 3.24 8.61 -9.52
C ASP A 111 4.52 8.79 -8.68
N LEU A 112 5.35 7.73 -8.65
CA LEU A 112 6.60 7.71 -7.89
C LEU A 112 7.67 8.64 -8.49
N ASP A 113 7.61 8.92 -9.79
CA ASP A 113 8.54 9.85 -10.45
C ASP A 113 8.29 11.25 -9.92
N LYS A 114 7.02 11.65 -9.78
CA LYS A 114 6.65 12.94 -9.17
C LYS A 114 7.10 13.04 -7.71
N ILE A 115 6.92 11.99 -6.92
CA ILE A 115 7.41 11.94 -5.54
C ILE A 115 8.93 12.12 -5.50
N SER A 116 9.67 11.44 -6.37
CA SER A 116 11.13 11.56 -6.47
C SER A 116 11.54 12.99 -6.81
N GLU A 117 10.94 13.57 -7.84
CA GLU A 117 11.21 14.95 -8.26
C GLU A 117 11.04 15.93 -7.10
N GLU A 118 9.90 15.89 -6.42
CA GLU A 118 9.58 16.80 -5.30
C GLU A 118 10.48 16.55 -4.09
N LEU A 119 10.73 15.28 -3.74
CA LEU A 119 11.60 14.92 -2.62
C LEU A 119 13.01 15.48 -2.80
N PHE A 120 13.62 15.30 -3.98
CA PHE A 120 14.96 15.76 -4.26
C PHE A 120 15.05 17.29 -4.51
N ALA A 121 13.93 17.94 -4.79
CA ALA A 121 13.85 19.40 -4.89
C ALA A 121 13.85 20.12 -3.54
N LEU A 122 13.56 19.42 -2.41
CA LEU A 122 13.51 20.03 -1.08
C LEU A 122 14.85 20.66 -0.70
N ARG A 123 14.78 21.77 0.04
CA ARG A 123 15.94 22.48 0.56
C ARG A 123 15.68 22.86 2.02
N THR A 124 16.73 22.93 2.80
CA THR A 124 16.69 23.33 4.21
C THR A 124 16.54 24.84 4.38
N ASN A 125 15.83 25.22 5.45
CA ASN A 125 15.75 26.59 5.94
C ASN A 125 15.31 26.53 7.43
N GLY A 126 15.81 27.40 8.29
CA GLY A 126 15.49 27.38 9.72
C GLY A 126 13.99 27.37 10.04
N GLY A 127 13.60 26.83 11.16
CA GLY A 127 12.22 26.76 11.65
C GLY A 127 12.08 25.90 12.90
N ASP A 128 10.86 25.76 13.42
CA ASP A 128 10.51 24.89 14.54
C ASP A 128 9.99 23.55 14.02
N GLU A 129 10.43 22.43 14.61
CA GLU A 129 10.19 21.07 14.14
C GLU A 129 9.03 20.42 14.90
N TYR A 130 7.80 20.66 14.43
CA TYR A 130 6.59 20.14 15.08
C TYR A 130 6.25 18.71 14.63
N CYS A 131 7.08 17.74 15.03
CA CYS A 131 6.94 16.33 14.68
C CYS A 131 5.53 15.77 15.01
N GLY A 132 4.99 16.10 16.20
CA GLY A 132 3.65 15.69 16.59
C GLY A 132 2.58 16.25 15.65
N TRP A 133 2.76 17.47 15.17
CA TRP A 133 1.80 18.12 14.27
C TRP A 133 1.82 17.48 12.88
N VAL A 134 3.00 17.30 12.26
CA VAL A 134 3.09 16.69 10.93
C VAL A 134 2.58 15.25 10.91
N ILE A 135 2.82 14.48 12.00
CA ILE A 135 2.23 13.12 12.12
C ILE A 135 0.71 13.22 12.19
N LYS A 136 0.16 14.13 13.01
CA LYS A 136 -1.30 14.33 13.12
C LYS A 136 -1.92 14.66 11.76
N ASP A 137 -1.33 15.59 11.02
CA ASP A 137 -1.84 16.00 9.70
C ASP A 137 -1.78 14.84 8.71
N ALA A 138 -0.65 14.13 8.62
CA ALA A 138 -0.53 12.94 7.76
C ALA A 138 -1.57 11.85 8.11
N VAL A 139 -1.85 11.63 9.41
CA VAL A 139 -2.85 10.64 9.85
C VAL A 139 -4.27 11.07 9.49
N ASN A 140 -4.60 12.37 9.53
CA ASN A 140 -5.97 12.85 9.38
C ASN A 140 -6.31 13.28 7.95
N ASP A 141 -5.36 13.86 7.23
CA ASP A 141 -5.63 14.53 5.96
C ASP A 141 -5.40 13.62 4.75
N LEU A 142 -4.59 12.55 4.91
CA LEU A 142 -4.38 11.60 3.83
C LEU A 142 -5.56 10.62 3.69
N ALA A 143 -5.88 10.28 2.45
CA ALA A 143 -6.91 9.32 2.08
C ALA A 143 -6.44 7.87 2.30
N TRP A 144 -6.12 7.52 3.55
CA TRP A 144 -5.75 6.17 3.92
C TRP A 144 -6.88 5.19 3.63
N SER A 145 -6.54 4.03 3.05
CA SER A 145 -7.51 2.95 2.84
C SER A 145 -8.07 2.46 4.18
N PRO A 146 -9.39 2.27 4.28
CA PRO A 146 -10.01 1.67 5.46
C PRO A 146 -9.78 0.15 5.54
N GLU A 147 -9.30 -0.48 4.47
CA GLU A 147 -9.13 -1.92 4.37
C GLU A 147 -8.03 -2.43 5.32
N GLY A 148 -8.33 -3.52 6.04
CA GLY A 148 -7.42 -4.09 7.04
C GLY A 148 -6.21 -4.85 6.44
N ASN A 149 -6.26 -5.19 5.16
CA ASN A 149 -5.19 -5.90 4.45
C ASN A 149 -4.23 -4.97 3.70
N VAL A 150 -4.36 -3.66 3.88
CA VAL A 150 -3.45 -2.64 3.31
C VAL A 150 -2.31 -2.37 4.29
N TYR A 151 -1.08 -2.45 3.81
CA TYR A 151 0.07 -2.00 4.59
C TYR A 151 0.12 -0.47 4.58
N LYS A 152 0.08 0.13 5.77
CA LYS A 152 0.09 1.59 5.95
C LYS A 152 1.23 2.00 6.86
N ALA A 153 2.10 2.89 6.39
CA ALA A 153 3.24 3.36 7.16
C ALA A 153 3.53 4.84 6.96
N ILE A 154 3.96 5.47 8.03
CA ILE A 154 4.59 6.79 8.03
C ILE A 154 6.09 6.57 8.29
N PHE A 155 6.94 7.23 7.51
CA PHE A 155 8.37 7.38 7.75
C PHE A 155 8.65 8.85 8.00
N ILE A 156 9.00 9.18 9.25
CA ILE A 156 9.38 10.54 9.64
C ILE A 156 10.88 10.59 9.86
N ALA A 157 11.56 11.49 9.15
CA ALA A 157 13.00 11.67 9.21
C ALA A 157 13.34 13.09 9.67
N GLY A 158 14.20 13.21 10.69
CA GLY A 158 14.66 14.46 11.26
C GLY A 158 15.75 14.23 12.31
N ASN A 159 16.30 15.29 12.85
CA ASN A 159 17.39 15.24 13.85
C ASN A 159 16.99 15.80 15.22
N GLU A 160 15.80 16.39 15.33
CA GLU A 160 15.33 17.02 16.56
C GLU A 160 14.42 16.10 17.41
N PRO A 161 14.38 16.30 18.75
CA PRO A 161 13.45 15.61 19.61
C PRO A 161 11.98 15.89 19.25
N PHE A 162 11.10 14.90 19.40
CA PHE A 162 9.68 15.01 19.03
C PHE A 162 8.82 15.82 20.02
N THR A 163 9.45 16.57 20.91
CA THR A 163 8.76 17.29 22.01
C THR A 163 8.40 18.73 21.67
N GLN A 164 8.79 19.22 20.49
CA GLN A 164 8.49 20.59 20.08
C GLN A 164 7.03 20.76 19.63
N GLY A 165 6.49 21.97 19.88
CA GLY A 165 5.17 22.36 19.42
C GLY A 165 4.02 21.95 20.34
N PRO A 166 2.80 22.39 20.00
CA PRO A 166 1.61 22.19 20.85
C PRO A 166 0.94 20.83 20.70
N VAL A 167 1.32 20.03 19.69
CA VAL A 167 0.73 18.71 19.41
C VAL A 167 1.63 17.63 19.99
N ASN A 168 1.11 16.86 20.93
CA ASN A 168 1.86 15.77 21.51
C ASN A 168 2.01 14.62 20.51
N TYR A 169 3.26 14.26 20.20
CA TYR A 169 3.56 13.20 19.23
C TYR A 169 3.01 11.83 19.65
N THR A 170 2.94 11.54 20.99
CA THR A 170 2.39 10.26 21.47
C THR A 170 0.91 10.12 21.14
N ASP A 171 0.15 11.22 21.17
CA ASP A 171 -1.26 11.19 20.83
C ASP A 171 -1.47 11.04 19.32
N SER A 172 -0.60 11.67 18.52
CA SER A 172 -0.57 11.49 17.07
C SER A 172 -0.24 10.04 16.69
N CYS A 173 0.73 9.42 17.37
CA CYS A 173 1.08 8.00 17.15
C CYS A 173 -0.05 7.05 17.58
N LYS A 174 -0.75 7.33 18.70
CA LYS A 174 -1.93 6.55 19.10
C LYS A 174 -3.05 6.62 18.05
N ALA A 175 -3.29 7.81 17.50
CA ALA A 175 -4.26 8.00 16.43
C ALA A 175 -3.84 7.20 15.16
N ALA A 176 -2.56 7.19 14.81
CA ALA A 176 -2.02 6.39 13.72
C ALA A 176 -2.31 4.89 13.93
N ILE A 177 -1.97 4.36 15.10
CA ILE A 177 -2.19 2.95 15.47
C ILE A 177 -3.67 2.58 15.35
N THR A 178 -4.59 3.46 15.79
CA THR A 178 -6.04 3.23 15.69
C THR A 178 -6.50 3.05 14.24
N LYS A 179 -5.82 3.70 13.29
CA LYS A 179 -6.06 3.56 11.85
C LYS A 179 -5.24 2.44 11.20
N GLY A 180 -4.48 1.66 11.98
CA GLY A 180 -3.59 0.61 11.50
C GLY A 180 -2.38 1.16 10.73
N ILE A 181 -1.93 2.37 11.06
CA ILE A 181 -0.77 3.04 10.45
C ILE A 181 0.44 2.86 11.38
N ILE A 182 1.53 2.32 10.84
CA ILE A 182 2.81 2.16 11.56
C ILE A 182 3.60 3.45 11.41
N VAL A 183 4.08 4.02 12.52
CA VAL A 183 4.99 5.18 12.49
C VAL A 183 6.41 4.71 12.72
N ASN A 184 7.27 4.96 11.74
CA ASN A 184 8.70 4.65 11.77
C ASN A 184 9.48 5.96 11.85
N THR A 185 10.42 6.05 12.78
CA THR A 185 11.28 7.20 12.95
C THR A 185 12.68 6.93 12.38
N ILE A 186 13.23 7.91 11.67
CA ILE A 186 14.59 7.87 11.12
C ILE A 186 15.33 9.06 11.72
N HIS A 187 16.22 8.77 12.68
CA HIS A 187 17.08 9.79 13.24
C HIS A 187 18.20 10.14 12.24
N CYS A 188 18.36 11.42 11.97
CA CYS A 188 19.39 11.97 11.12
C CYS A 188 20.39 12.72 12.01
N GLY A 189 21.65 12.29 12.09
CA GLY A 189 22.66 12.91 12.93
C GLY A 189 23.48 11.91 13.74
N GLY A 190 24.21 12.38 14.75
CA GLY A 190 25.03 11.58 15.63
C GLY A 190 24.21 10.82 16.68
N GLU A 191 24.69 9.64 17.11
CA GLU A 191 24.01 8.80 18.13
C GLU A 191 23.82 9.49 19.48
N GLY A 192 24.50 10.60 19.75
CA GLY A 192 24.41 11.36 21.00
C GLY A 192 23.41 12.52 20.99
N GLU A 193 22.72 12.74 19.86
CA GLU A 193 21.79 13.86 19.65
C GLU A 193 20.31 13.45 19.71
N ALA A 194 20.01 12.15 19.89
CA ALA A 194 18.67 11.59 19.90
C ALA A 194 18.02 11.58 21.31
#